data_4d43ee424217ff0be57baa873c21cb0e
#
_entry.id   4d43ee424217ff0be57baa873c21cb0e
#
_cell.length_a   1.000
_cell.length_b   1.000
_cell.length_c   1.000
_cell.angle_alpha   90.00
_cell.angle_beta   90.00
_cell.angle_gamma   90.00
#
_symmetry.space_group_name_H-M   'P 1'
#
loop_
_entity.id
_entity.type
_entity.pdbx_description
1 polymer ?
#
loop_
_entity_poly.entity_id
_entity_poly.type
_entity_poly.pdbx_seq_one_letter_code
_entity_poly.pdbx_strand_id
1 'polypeptide(L)'
;VTDTTRQLCRLLLDGDTVWGAVDIRPQRWGSVVYRIVLYPPGISAEERRRVRVWRGFYAWGTAWWLVVTAVLSGFAEPWFAVTVASVTTLIFGTRAFLRAGSVRSRVRTADVTVPLPNSDRALLALARQVQAVGTAMVRADRRLREGQITAAEHEVIWHRAYENLLPTKAIPAFGRYGGVR
;
A
#
# COMPACT_ATOMS: atom_id res chain seq x y z
N VAL A 1 -5.46 -21.26 -10.00
CA VAL A 1 -4.11 -20.92 -9.47
C VAL A 1 -3.68 -19.53 -9.89
N THR A 2 -4.04 -19.07 -11.10
CA THR A 2 -3.61 -17.77 -11.66
C THR A 2 -4.25 -16.55 -10.99
N ASP A 3 -5.46 -16.64 -10.48
CA ASP A 3 -6.17 -15.48 -9.89
C ASP A 3 -5.67 -15.14 -8.49
N THR A 4 -5.42 -16.14 -7.65
CA THR A 4 -4.89 -15.95 -6.30
C THR A 4 -3.49 -15.34 -6.32
N THR A 5 -2.64 -15.78 -7.26
CA THR A 5 -1.28 -15.26 -7.40
C THR A 5 -1.29 -13.80 -7.91
N ARG A 6 -2.17 -13.47 -8.86
CA ARG A 6 -2.37 -12.07 -9.30
C ARG A 6 -2.92 -11.18 -8.19
N GLN A 7 -3.83 -11.71 -7.38
CA GLN A 7 -4.39 -10.99 -6.25
C GLN A 7 -3.35 -10.73 -5.17
N LEU A 8 -2.50 -11.71 -4.85
CA LEU A 8 -1.35 -11.54 -3.95
C LEU A 8 -0.33 -10.53 -4.50
N CYS A 9 0.02 -10.61 -5.77
CA CYS A 9 0.92 -9.64 -6.39
C CYS A 9 0.34 -8.20 -6.35
N ARG A 10 -0.95 -8.02 -6.62
CA ARG A 10 -1.62 -6.72 -6.49
C ARG A 10 -1.58 -6.18 -5.06
N LEU A 11 -1.75 -7.07 -4.08
CA LEU A 11 -1.70 -6.74 -2.66
C LEU A 11 -0.30 -6.34 -2.19
N LEU A 12 0.72 -7.08 -2.66
CA LEU A 12 2.12 -6.86 -2.28
C LEU A 12 2.76 -5.67 -3.00
N LEU A 13 2.26 -5.33 -4.20
CA LEU A 13 2.86 -4.31 -5.07
C LEU A 13 2.02 -3.01 -5.15
N ASP A 14 1.07 -2.78 -4.23
CA ASP A 14 0.21 -1.59 -4.22
C ASP A 14 -0.53 -1.34 -5.56
N GLY A 15 -0.99 -2.42 -6.22
CA GLY A 15 -1.79 -2.37 -7.45
C GLY A 15 -1.01 -2.22 -8.75
N ASP A 16 -1.70 -2.40 -9.88
CA ASP A 16 -1.13 -2.34 -11.24
C ASP A 16 -1.30 -0.96 -11.90
N THR A 17 -2.08 -0.06 -11.28
CA THR A 17 -2.40 1.23 -11.87
C THR A 17 -1.28 2.24 -11.71
N VAL A 18 -1.26 3.24 -12.59
CA VAL A 18 -0.22 4.29 -12.59
C VAL A 18 -0.34 5.19 -11.37
N TRP A 19 -1.54 5.48 -10.95
CA TRP A 19 -1.87 6.41 -9.87
C TRP A 19 -1.78 5.78 -8.47
N GLY A 20 -1.89 4.45 -8.34
CA GLY A 20 -1.83 3.78 -7.04
C GLY A 20 -2.73 2.56 -6.94
N ALA A 21 -3.39 2.41 -5.80
CA ALA A 21 -4.32 1.32 -5.55
C ALA A 21 -5.43 1.72 -4.58
N VAL A 22 -6.61 1.17 -4.78
CA VAL A 22 -7.70 1.19 -3.81
C VAL A 22 -8.05 -0.24 -3.42
N ASP A 23 -8.23 -0.45 -2.13
CA ASP A 23 -8.53 -1.76 -1.58
C ASP A 23 -9.60 -1.63 -0.50
N ILE A 24 -10.65 -2.43 -0.62
CA ILE A 24 -11.76 -2.46 0.33
C ILE A 24 -11.90 -3.90 0.80
N ARG A 25 -11.63 -4.13 2.08
CA ARG A 25 -11.64 -5.48 2.66
C ARG A 25 -12.60 -5.59 3.83
N PRO A 26 -13.63 -6.46 3.73
CA PRO A 26 -14.35 -6.88 4.91
C PRO A 26 -13.44 -7.74 5.80
N GLN A 27 -13.46 -7.48 7.08
CA GLN A 27 -12.73 -8.26 8.08
C GLN A 27 -13.68 -9.18 8.87
N ARG A 28 -13.11 -10.27 9.43
CA ARG A 28 -13.87 -11.30 10.15
C ARG A 28 -14.66 -10.78 11.35
N TRP A 29 -14.26 -9.65 11.93
CA TRP A 29 -14.85 -9.09 13.14
C TRP A 29 -15.90 -8.00 12.87
N GLY A 30 -16.56 -8.04 11.71
CA GLY A 30 -17.60 -7.07 11.36
C GLY A 30 -17.07 -5.66 11.15
N SER A 31 -15.82 -5.49 10.71
CA SER A 31 -15.25 -4.22 10.30
C SER A 31 -14.90 -4.23 8.81
N VAL A 32 -14.90 -3.05 8.19
CA VAL A 32 -14.45 -2.88 6.80
C VAL A 32 -13.28 -1.92 6.78
N VAL A 33 -12.18 -2.36 6.15
CA VAL A 33 -10.99 -1.54 5.95
C VAL A 33 -11.04 -0.95 4.54
N TYR A 34 -11.01 0.38 4.48
CA TYR A 34 -10.86 1.16 3.26
C TYR A 34 -9.43 1.66 3.19
N ARG A 35 -8.69 1.21 2.20
CA ARG A 35 -7.31 1.64 1.99
C ARG A 35 -7.16 2.21 0.59
N ILE A 36 -6.56 3.38 0.50
CA ILE A 36 -6.14 3.98 -0.76
C ILE A 36 -4.68 4.42 -0.67
N VAL A 37 -3.94 4.13 -1.73
CA VAL A 37 -2.57 4.58 -1.92
C VAL A 37 -2.53 5.39 -3.20
N LEU A 38 -2.12 6.65 -3.12
CA LEU A 38 -1.96 7.52 -4.28
C LEU A 38 -0.49 7.92 -4.44
N TYR A 39 0.06 7.63 -5.61
CA TYR A 39 1.36 8.13 -6.02
C TYR A 39 1.24 9.59 -6.47
N PRO A 40 2.31 10.40 -6.31
CA PRO A 40 2.30 11.76 -6.82
C PRO A 40 2.14 11.76 -8.36
N PRO A 41 1.34 12.68 -8.91
CA PRO A 41 1.24 12.84 -10.36
C PRO A 41 2.61 13.18 -10.97
N GLY A 42 2.85 12.76 -12.21
CA GLY A 42 4.14 12.94 -12.89
C GLY A 42 5.25 11.98 -12.40
N ILE A 43 4.96 11.00 -11.54
CA ILE A 43 5.96 10.00 -11.12
C ILE A 43 6.39 9.13 -12.30
N SER A 44 7.70 8.95 -12.47
CA SER A 44 8.24 8.04 -13.49
C SER A 44 7.93 6.56 -13.15
N ALA A 45 7.88 5.72 -14.19
CA ALA A 45 7.65 4.28 -14.00
C ALA A 45 8.75 3.64 -13.12
N GLU A 46 9.97 4.14 -13.24
CA GLU A 46 11.11 3.64 -12.47
C GLU A 46 11.05 4.05 -11.00
N GLU A 47 10.73 5.30 -10.70
CA GLU A 47 10.54 5.79 -9.32
C GLU A 47 9.42 5.03 -8.63
N ARG A 48 8.29 4.83 -9.32
CA ARG A 48 7.18 4.05 -8.82
C ARG A 48 7.58 2.60 -8.51
N ARG A 49 8.37 1.96 -9.39
CA ARG A 49 8.91 0.61 -9.15
C ARG A 49 9.80 0.58 -7.91
N ARG A 50 10.66 1.55 -7.73
CA ARG A 50 11.55 1.66 -6.56
C ARG A 50 10.76 1.80 -5.26
N VAL A 51 9.73 2.67 -5.26
CA VAL A 51 8.85 2.86 -4.10
C VAL A 51 8.05 1.59 -3.79
N ARG A 52 7.54 0.89 -4.82
CA ARG A 52 6.83 -0.39 -4.64
C ARG A 52 7.72 -1.46 -4.00
N VAL A 53 8.96 -1.60 -4.48
CA VAL A 53 9.94 -2.54 -3.89
C VAL A 53 10.18 -2.22 -2.42
N TRP A 54 10.36 -0.94 -2.09
CA TRP A 54 10.51 -0.51 -0.70
C TRP A 54 9.27 -0.82 0.15
N ARG A 55 8.09 -0.47 -0.33
CA ARG A 55 6.83 -0.72 0.41
C ARG A 55 6.54 -2.20 0.61
N GLY A 56 6.92 -3.03 -0.34
CA GLY A 56 6.81 -4.49 -0.26
C GLY A 56 7.89 -5.15 0.62
N PHE A 57 8.83 -4.38 1.19
CA PHE A 57 9.99 -4.91 1.92
C PHE A 57 9.59 -5.84 3.07
N TYR A 58 8.55 -5.52 3.82
CA TYR A 58 8.08 -6.40 4.89
C TYR A 58 7.72 -7.80 4.40
N ALA A 59 7.11 -7.92 3.24
CA ALA A 59 6.72 -9.22 2.69
C ALA A 59 7.92 -9.95 2.08
N TRP A 60 8.62 -9.35 1.11
CA TRP A 60 9.72 -10.02 0.43
C TRP A 60 10.97 -10.12 1.30
N GLY A 61 11.22 -9.16 2.21
CA GLY A 61 12.34 -9.21 3.15
C GLY A 61 12.16 -10.32 4.18
N THR A 62 10.95 -10.51 4.69
CA THR A 62 10.64 -11.64 5.58
C THR A 62 10.77 -12.98 4.84
N ALA A 63 10.24 -13.07 3.62
CA ALA A 63 10.38 -14.27 2.81
C ALA A 63 11.86 -14.58 2.51
N TRP A 64 12.65 -13.58 2.14
CA TRP A 64 14.09 -13.72 1.95
C TRP A 64 14.79 -14.21 3.22
N TRP A 65 14.50 -13.58 4.35
CA TRP A 65 15.09 -13.96 5.64
C TRP A 65 14.79 -15.42 6.01
N LEU A 66 13.53 -15.85 5.85
CA LEU A 66 13.12 -17.24 6.10
C LEU A 66 13.84 -18.24 5.19
N VAL A 67 13.91 -17.94 3.87
CA VAL A 67 14.56 -18.80 2.90
C VAL A 67 16.06 -18.94 3.21
N VAL A 68 16.75 -17.82 3.45
CA VAL A 68 18.19 -17.84 3.76
C VAL A 68 18.45 -18.61 5.06
N THR A 69 17.64 -18.36 6.09
CA THR A 69 17.78 -19.10 7.36
C THR A 69 17.56 -20.60 7.16
N ALA A 70 16.49 -20.99 6.45
CA ALA A 70 16.19 -22.41 6.21
C ALA A 70 17.29 -23.11 5.40
N VAL A 71 17.79 -22.47 4.35
CA VAL A 71 18.87 -23.05 3.52
C VAL A 71 20.16 -23.20 4.32
N LEU A 72 20.59 -22.15 5.03
CA LEU A 72 21.84 -22.17 5.77
C LEU A 72 21.81 -23.09 7.00
N SER A 73 20.65 -23.26 7.65
CA SER A 73 20.52 -24.17 8.80
C SER A 73 20.78 -25.64 8.45
N GLY A 74 20.76 -26.01 7.16
CA GLY A 74 21.14 -27.34 6.70
C GLY A 74 22.66 -27.57 6.61
N PHE A 75 23.46 -26.51 6.64
CA PHE A 75 24.91 -26.57 6.38
C PHE A 75 25.77 -25.89 7.44
N ALA A 76 25.18 -25.06 8.29
CA ALA A 76 25.89 -24.23 9.24
C ALA A 76 25.17 -24.17 10.60
N GLU A 77 25.89 -23.71 11.61
CA GLU A 77 25.36 -23.44 12.95
C GLU A 77 24.14 -22.49 12.88
N PRO A 78 23.06 -22.77 13.66
CA PRO A 78 21.83 -21.97 13.62
C PRO A 78 22.05 -20.45 13.81
N TRP A 79 22.96 -20.07 14.72
CA TRP A 79 23.29 -18.67 14.98
C TRP A 79 23.97 -17.99 13.79
N PHE A 80 24.84 -18.70 13.08
CA PHE A 80 25.46 -18.22 11.88
C PHE A 80 24.42 -17.99 10.77
N ALA A 81 23.51 -18.96 10.57
CA ALA A 81 22.43 -18.84 9.58
C ALA A 81 21.56 -17.60 9.83
N VAL A 82 21.10 -17.41 11.09
CA VAL A 82 20.29 -16.25 11.49
C VAL A 82 21.06 -14.94 11.30
N THR A 83 22.34 -14.91 11.64
CA THR A 83 23.18 -13.70 11.50
C THR A 83 23.32 -13.30 10.03
N VAL A 84 23.64 -14.24 9.15
CA VAL A 84 23.80 -14.00 7.71
C VAL A 84 22.47 -13.56 7.09
N ALA A 85 21.36 -14.25 7.44
CA ALA A 85 20.03 -13.87 6.98
C ALA A 85 19.66 -12.45 7.41
N SER A 86 19.94 -12.07 8.64
CA SER A 86 19.64 -10.74 9.17
C SER A 86 20.49 -9.66 8.51
N VAL A 87 21.79 -9.87 8.39
CA VAL A 87 22.72 -8.90 7.75
C VAL A 87 22.35 -8.70 6.28
N THR A 88 22.11 -9.76 5.52
CA THR A 88 21.73 -9.64 4.10
C THR A 88 20.38 -8.95 3.93
N THR A 89 19.40 -9.27 4.77
CA THR A 89 18.08 -8.61 4.76
C THR A 89 18.19 -7.11 5.05
N LEU A 90 19.00 -6.72 6.05
CA LEU A 90 19.27 -5.32 6.37
C LEU A 90 19.94 -4.57 5.20
N ILE A 91 20.94 -5.19 4.57
CA ILE A 91 21.63 -4.61 3.40
C ILE A 91 20.63 -4.36 2.27
N PHE A 92 19.80 -5.35 1.91
CA PHE A 92 18.81 -5.21 0.85
C PHE A 92 17.73 -4.18 1.22
N GLY A 93 17.26 -4.19 2.48
CA GLY A 93 16.30 -3.21 2.98
C GLY A 93 16.85 -1.78 2.92
N THR A 94 18.07 -1.57 3.37
CA THR A 94 18.73 -0.25 3.31
C THR A 94 18.91 0.22 1.87
N ARG A 95 19.34 -0.66 0.96
CA ARG A 95 19.45 -0.31 -0.48
C ARG A 95 18.09 0.03 -1.08
N ALA A 96 17.05 -0.72 -0.78
CA ALA A 96 15.70 -0.43 -1.25
C ALA A 96 15.20 0.92 -0.72
N PHE A 97 15.45 1.21 0.56
CA PHE A 97 15.12 2.48 1.20
C PHE A 97 15.82 3.67 0.55
N LEU A 98 17.16 3.57 0.33
CA LEU A 98 17.93 4.64 -0.29
C LEU A 98 17.52 4.88 -1.75
N ARG A 99 17.24 3.80 -2.50
CA ARG A 99 16.79 3.89 -3.90
C ARG A 99 15.37 4.47 -4.03
N ALA A 100 14.50 4.28 -3.05
CA ALA A 100 13.17 4.88 -3.03
C ALA A 100 13.21 6.42 -2.87
N GLY A 101 14.30 6.96 -2.33
CA GLY A 101 14.57 8.40 -2.24
C GLY A 101 13.46 9.22 -1.57
N SER A 102 13.35 10.49 -1.95
CA SER A 102 12.34 11.41 -1.43
C SER A 102 10.91 11.13 -1.92
N VAL A 103 10.75 10.36 -2.99
CA VAL A 103 9.43 10.05 -3.57
C VAL A 103 8.57 9.26 -2.58
N ARG A 104 9.18 8.43 -1.72
CA ARG A 104 8.46 7.66 -0.69
C ARG A 104 7.65 8.54 0.26
N SER A 105 8.13 9.74 0.59
CA SER A 105 7.42 10.69 1.49
C SER A 105 6.28 11.42 0.79
N ARG A 106 6.26 11.44 -0.54
CA ARG A 106 5.22 12.04 -1.36
C ARG A 106 4.04 11.10 -1.63
N VAL A 107 4.19 9.79 -1.38
CA VAL A 107 3.08 8.84 -1.51
C VAL A 107 2.07 9.10 -0.41
N ARG A 108 0.82 9.37 -0.81
CA ARG A 108 -0.28 9.55 0.12
C ARG A 108 -0.99 8.23 0.34
N THR A 109 -1.19 7.87 1.60
CA THR A 109 -1.93 6.67 2.00
C THR A 109 -3.02 7.10 2.98
N ALA A 110 -4.23 6.64 2.75
CA ALA A 110 -5.32 6.77 3.72
C ALA A 110 -5.89 5.40 4.02
N ASP A 111 -5.85 5.03 5.29
CA ASP A 111 -6.41 3.78 5.82
C ASP A 111 -7.51 4.14 6.81
N VAL A 112 -8.74 3.71 6.53
CA VAL A 112 -9.89 3.93 7.39
C VAL A 112 -10.52 2.59 7.73
N THR A 113 -10.55 2.24 9.02
CA THR A 113 -11.24 1.05 9.51
C THR A 113 -12.58 1.45 10.12
N VAL A 114 -13.66 0.95 9.56
CA VAL A 114 -15.03 1.21 9.99
C VAL A 114 -15.55 -0.01 10.73
N PRO A 115 -15.71 0.03 12.07
CA PRO A 115 -16.33 -1.06 12.83
C PRO A 115 -17.85 -1.06 12.60
N LEU A 116 -18.44 -2.23 12.38
CA LEU A 116 -19.88 -2.43 12.31
C LEU A 116 -20.34 -3.16 13.60
N PRO A 117 -21.51 -2.82 14.20
CA PRO A 117 -22.55 -1.91 13.74
C PRO A 117 -22.42 -0.45 14.23
N ASN A 118 -21.57 -0.15 15.22
CA ASN A 118 -21.49 1.17 15.87
C ASN A 118 -20.36 2.04 15.28
N SER A 119 -20.55 2.53 14.06
CA SER A 119 -19.57 3.42 13.42
C SER A 119 -19.85 4.88 13.71
N ASP A 120 -18.79 5.62 14.08
CA ASP A 120 -18.83 7.07 14.17
C ASP A 120 -19.13 7.70 12.80
N ARG A 121 -19.98 8.74 12.78
CA ARG A 121 -20.35 9.47 11.55
C ARG A 121 -19.12 10.05 10.85
N ALA A 122 -18.11 10.50 11.60
CA ALA A 122 -16.86 11.02 11.06
C ALA A 122 -16.07 9.94 10.32
N LEU A 123 -15.97 8.73 10.87
CA LEU A 123 -15.32 7.58 10.23
C LEU A 123 -16.04 7.16 8.94
N LEU A 124 -17.37 7.16 8.97
CA LEU A 124 -18.17 6.86 7.78
C LEU A 124 -17.97 7.92 6.69
N ALA A 125 -17.86 9.20 7.06
CA ALA A 125 -17.58 10.28 6.11
C ALA A 125 -16.20 10.12 5.47
N LEU A 126 -15.17 9.80 6.26
CA LEU A 126 -13.82 9.52 5.76
C LEU A 126 -13.80 8.29 4.84
N ALA A 127 -14.47 7.20 5.22
CA ALA A 127 -14.56 6.01 4.39
C ALA A 127 -15.24 6.30 3.04
N ARG A 128 -16.33 7.09 3.04
CA ARG A 128 -17.01 7.54 1.82
C ARG A 128 -16.09 8.40 0.95
N GLN A 129 -15.29 9.29 1.56
CA GLN A 129 -14.32 10.11 0.83
C GLN A 129 -13.25 9.24 0.16
N VAL A 130 -12.66 8.30 0.88
CA VAL A 130 -11.68 7.34 0.33
C VAL A 130 -12.29 6.54 -0.81
N GLN A 131 -13.51 6.03 -0.62
CA GLN A 131 -14.24 5.28 -1.65
C GLN A 131 -14.56 6.14 -2.88
N ALA A 132 -14.98 7.38 -2.68
CA ALA A 132 -15.28 8.31 -3.79
C ALA A 132 -14.05 8.61 -4.64
N VAL A 133 -12.90 8.90 -3.99
CA VAL A 133 -11.61 9.13 -4.68
C VAL A 133 -11.19 7.88 -5.45
N GLY A 134 -11.23 6.70 -4.82
CA GLY A 134 -10.89 5.45 -5.49
C GLY A 134 -11.78 5.15 -6.69
N THR A 135 -13.10 5.33 -6.54
CA THR A 135 -14.07 5.13 -7.61
C THR A 135 -13.85 6.11 -8.76
N ALA A 136 -13.53 7.38 -8.46
CA ALA A 136 -13.24 8.39 -9.48
C ALA A 136 -12.01 7.98 -10.31
N MET A 137 -10.94 7.50 -9.68
CA MET A 137 -9.73 7.06 -10.38
C MET A 137 -9.96 5.81 -11.23
N VAL A 138 -10.68 4.81 -10.70
CA VAL A 138 -11.04 3.60 -11.48
C VAL A 138 -11.90 3.94 -12.69
N ARG A 139 -12.84 4.89 -12.55
CA ARG A 139 -13.65 5.39 -13.67
C ARG A 139 -12.80 6.15 -14.69
N ALA A 140 -11.85 6.97 -14.23
CA ALA A 140 -10.93 7.68 -15.10
C ALA A 140 -10.06 6.70 -15.92
N ASP A 141 -9.52 5.65 -15.29
CA ASP A 141 -8.78 4.59 -15.97
C ASP A 141 -9.62 3.89 -17.04
N ARG A 142 -10.91 3.64 -16.76
CA ARG A 142 -11.81 3.04 -17.73
C ARG A 142 -12.01 3.97 -18.92
N ARG A 143 -12.33 5.25 -18.67
CA ARG A 143 -12.55 6.25 -19.73
C ARG A 143 -11.31 6.44 -20.60
N LEU A 144 -10.12 6.43 -20.01
CA LEU A 144 -8.86 6.49 -20.75
C LEU A 144 -8.69 5.29 -21.67
N ARG A 145 -8.96 4.06 -21.18
CA ARG A 145 -8.88 2.84 -21.99
C ARG A 145 -9.91 2.79 -23.12
N GLU A 146 -11.08 3.38 -22.90
CA GLU A 146 -12.16 3.50 -23.87
C GLU A 146 -11.97 4.68 -24.85
N GLY A 147 -10.87 5.46 -24.71
CA GLY A 147 -10.58 6.63 -25.53
C GLY A 147 -11.52 7.83 -25.32
N GLN A 148 -12.30 7.83 -24.22
CA GLN A 148 -13.26 8.89 -23.90
C GLN A 148 -12.60 10.14 -23.29
N ILE A 149 -11.40 9.97 -22.73
CA ILE A 149 -10.57 11.06 -22.20
C ILE A 149 -9.14 10.89 -22.68
N THR A 150 -8.43 11.99 -22.77
CA THR A 150 -7.00 12.02 -23.10
C THR A 150 -6.14 11.71 -21.87
N ALA A 151 -4.87 11.37 -22.10
CA ALA A 151 -3.90 11.15 -21.02
C ALA A 151 -3.75 12.41 -20.15
N ALA A 152 -3.81 13.61 -20.73
CA ALA A 152 -3.73 14.87 -20.01
C ALA A 152 -4.95 15.09 -19.08
N GLU A 153 -6.16 14.80 -19.57
CA GLU A 153 -7.37 14.87 -18.73
C GLU A 153 -7.34 13.87 -17.60
N HIS A 154 -6.86 12.65 -17.85
CA HIS A 154 -6.65 11.64 -16.80
C HIS A 154 -5.68 12.14 -15.73
N GLU A 155 -4.58 12.78 -16.12
CA GLU A 155 -3.59 13.33 -15.18
C GLU A 155 -4.17 14.48 -14.34
N VAL A 156 -5.02 15.33 -14.92
CA VAL A 156 -5.75 16.37 -14.16
C VAL A 156 -6.68 15.76 -13.11
N ILE A 157 -7.41 14.69 -13.46
CA ILE A 157 -8.27 13.98 -12.51
C ILE A 157 -7.42 13.38 -11.38
N TRP A 158 -6.29 12.78 -11.73
CA TRP A 158 -5.35 12.21 -10.75
C TRP A 158 -4.78 13.28 -9.82
N HIS A 159 -4.38 14.45 -10.36
CA HIS A 159 -3.87 15.56 -9.56
C HIS A 159 -4.90 16.03 -8.54
N ARG A 160 -6.14 16.24 -8.95
CA ARG A 160 -7.25 16.60 -8.06
C ARG A 160 -7.51 15.54 -6.99
N ALA A 161 -7.50 14.25 -7.36
CA ALA A 161 -7.66 13.15 -6.43
C ALA A 161 -6.53 13.13 -5.39
N TYR A 162 -5.29 13.37 -5.82
CA TYR A 162 -4.12 13.45 -4.95
C TYR A 162 -4.19 14.64 -3.99
N GLU A 163 -4.63 15.82 -4.44
CA GLU A 163 -4.76 17.02 -3.59
C GLU A 163 -5.88 16.85 -2.55
N ASN A 164 -7.00 16.26 -2.94
CA ASN A 164 -8.16 16.09 -2.09
C ASN A 164 -8.03 14.95 -1.07
N LEU A 165 -7.02 14.08 -1.22
CA LEU A 165 -6.77 13.05 -0.22
C LEU A 165 -6.05 13.66 0.97
N LEU A 166 -6.73 13.69 2.12
CA LEU A 166 -6.12 14.14 3.37
C LEU A 166 -4.90 13.25 3.73
N PRO A 167 -3.75 13.83 4.11
CA PRO A 167 -2.61 13.04 4.53
C PRO A 167 -2.97 12.22 5.78
N THR A 168 -2.46 11.00 5.87
CA THR A 168 -2.70 10.03 6.98
C THR A 168 -2.49 10.63 8.39
N LYS A 169 -1.68 11.68 8.52
CA LYS A 169 -1.46 12.39 9.80
C LYS A 169 -2.71 13.12 10.33
N ALA A 170 -3.73 13.35 9.50
CA ALA A 170 -4.97 14.00 9.89
C ALA A 170 -6.04 13.01 10.40
N ILE A 171 -5.81 11.71 10.27
CA ILE A 171 -6.71 10.69 10.82
C ILE A 171 -6.26 10.43 12.25
N PRO A 172 -7.07 10.76 13.28
CA PRO A 172 -6.70 10.50 14.66
C PRO A 172 -6.43 9.01 14.82
N ALA A 173 -5.22 8.66 15.27
CA ALA A 173 -4.90 7.29 15.66
C ALA A 173 -5.96 6.84 16.66
N PHE A 174 -6.65 5.76 16.36
CA PHE A 174 -7.68 5.19 17.22
C PHE A 174 -7.12 5.07 18.64
N GLY A 175 -7.70 5.86 19.54
CA GLY A 175 -7.38 5.80 20.95
C GLY A 175 -7.51 4.36 21.42
N ARG A 176 -6.47 3.87 22.09
CA ARG A 176 -6.53 2.65 22.89
C ARG A 176 -7.90 2.57 23.55
N TYR A 177 -8.67 1.57 23.27
CA TYR A 177 -9.83 1.22 24.07
C TYR A 177 -9.31 1.03 25.52
N GLY A 178 -9.44 2.07 26.32
CA GLY A 178 -9.25 2.00 27.76
C GLY A 178 -10.22 0.97 28.29
N GLY A 179 -9.69 -0.01 29.01
CA GLY A 179 -10.47 -1.07 29.62
C GLY A 179 -11.61 -0.49 30.44
N VAL A 180 -12.80 -0.98 30.13
CA VAL A 180 -13.95 -0.87 31.02
C VAL A 180 -13.70 -1.86 32.15
N ARG A 181 -13.57 -1.33 33.37
CA ARG A 181 -13.69 -2.12 34.61
C ARG A 181 -15.10 -2.63 34.76
#